data_c107ef90abebd6b15ba6c6f6ea838038
#
_entry.id   c107ef90abebd6b15ba6c6f6ea838038
#
_cell.length_a   1.000
_cell.length_b   1.000
_cell.length_c   1.000
_cell.angle_alpha   90.00
_cell.angle_beta   90.00
_cell.angle_gamma   90.00
#
_symmetry.space_group_name_H-M   'P 1'
#
loop_
_entity.id
_entity.type
_entity.pdbx_description
1 polymer ?
#
loop_
_entity_poly.entity_id
_entity_poly.type
_entity_poly.pdbx_seq_one_letter_code
_entity_poly.pdbx_strand_id
1 'polypeptide(L)'
;MFSGSMDILVIESPNGILKSSSFHVRFGSLKVIKSKEQIIEIFVNSKKTPITMQLSSSGDAYFIYDELSNNADSKKKKSFFPTSDQLKQLNLNQGHNEICFISRSSISGIQTLKSSIYLWPSSSKIVISDVDGTITRSDVLGQVLPFLGRDWTHDGVTDLFTKIKKQGYKLIYLTARAIGQSSMTKKYLDTLIQEENILPPGPLFMSPDGIFTSLKREVIEKKPHLLKIPMLTEIKNLFPEGVEPFYAGFGNRETDAIAYRYLNIPLNYIFLIDTSSKVLRLGESKKGSYKDISEKIDEIFPAIDNSENNEINQ
;
A
#
# COMPACT_ATOMS: atom_id res chain seq x y z
N MET A 1 -17.47 -2.08 13.75
CA MET A 1 -16.19 -2.13 13.00
C MET A 1 -16.49 -2.37 11.55
N PHE A 2 -15.81 -1.65 10.63
CA PHE A 2 -16.08 -1.71 9.20
C PHE A 2 -15.22 -2.80 8.54
N SER A 3 -15.74 -3.40 7.47
CA SER A 3 -15.02 -4.36 6.63
C SER A 3 -14.08 -3.62 5.67
N GLY A 4 -12.94 -4.22 5.34
CA GLY A 4 -11.99 -3.66 4.39
C GLY A 4 -10.78 -4.57 4.17
N SER A 5 -10.04 -4.28 3.11
CA SER A 5 -8.78 -4.96 2.79
C SER A 5 -7.74 -3.95 2.29
N MET A 6 -6.51 -4.11 2.72
CA MET A 6 -5.36 -3.33 2.26
C MET A 6 -4.82 -3.92 0.96
N ASP A 7 -4.22 -3.10 0.11
CA ASP A 7 -3.48 -3.60 -1.04
C ASP A 7 -2.23 -4.35 -0.61
N ILE A 8 -1.80 -5.26 -1.45
CA ILE A 8 -0.68 -6.16 -1.17
C ILE A 8 0.40 -5.91 -2.20
N LEU A 9 1.64 -5.80 -1.72
CA LEU A 9 2.83 -5.75 -2.56
C LEU A 9 3.58 -7.08 -2.44
N VAL A 10 3.89 -7.67 -3.56
CA VAL A 10 4.73 -8.87 -3.67
C VAL A 10 5.99 -8.49 -4.43
N ILE A 11 7.15 -8.84 -3.87
CA ILE A 11 8.44 -8.65 -4.51
C ILE A 11 9.02 -9.99 -4.90
N GLU A 12 9.44 -10.06 -6.16
CA GLU A 12 10.14 -11.20 -6.72
C GLU A 12 11.65 -10.95 -6.70
N SER A 13 12.37 -11.79 -5.99
CA SER A 13 13.84 -11.78 -5.97
C SER A 13 14.40 -12.48 -7.20
N PRO A 14 15.66 -12.20 -7.62
CA PRO A 14 16.26 -12.83 -8.82
C PRO A 14 16.29 -14.36 -8.79
N ASN A 15 16.29 -14.95 -7.60
CA ASN A 15 16.22 -16.41 -7.40
C ASN A 15 14.81 -16.99 -7.37
N GLY A 16 13.79 -16.20 -7.75
CA GLY A 16 12.38 -16.61 -7.81
C GLY A 16 11.71 -16.78 -6.44
N ILE A 17 12.31 -16.26 -5.36
CA ILE A 17 11.67 -16.21 -4.05
C ILE A 17 10.72 -15.02 -4.03
N LEU A 18 9.46 -15.25 -3.64
CA LEU A 18 8.45 -14.24 -3.44
C LEU A 18 8.32 -13.88 -1.97
N LYS A 19 8.27 -12.58 -1.68
CA LYS A 19 7.92 -12.04 -0.36
C LYS A 19 6.77 -11.05 -0.52
N SER A 20 5.84 -11.00 0.41
CA SER A 20 4.72 -10.06 0.36
C SER A 20 4.65 -9.17 1.59
N SER A 21 4.03 -8.00 1.43
CA SER A 21 3.48 -7.27 2.55
C SER A 21 2.37 -8.07 3.25
N SER A 22 2.02 -7.66 4.45
CA SER A 22 0.98 -8.32 5.25
C SER A 22 -0.39 -8.27 4.55
N PHE A 23 -1.13 -9.39 4.61
CA PHE A 23 -2.50 -9.53 4.11
C PHE A 23 -3.47 -9.04 5.19
N HIS A 24 -3.62 -7.72 5.31
CA HIS A 24 -4.61 -7.14 6.22
C HIS A 24 -5.99 -7.18 5.58
N VAL A 25 -6.80 -8.14 6.00
CA VAL A 25 -8.17 -8.35 5.53
C VAL A 25 -9.07 -8.45 6.75
N ARG A 26 -10.10 -7.62 6.82
CA ARG A 26 -11.01 -7.57 7.93
C ARG A 26 -12.46 -7.60 7.47
N PHE A 27 -13.19 -8.60 7.92
CA PHE A 27 -14.63 -8.65 7.84
C PHE A 27 -15.19 -8.04 9.14
N GLY A 28 -16.04 -7.01 9.04
CA GLY A 28 -16.56 -6.29 10.21
C GLY A 28 -17.17 -7.23 11.23
N SER A 29 -17.39 -6.74 12.45
CA SER A 29 -17.87 -7.58 13.55
C SER A 29 -19.23 -8.19 13.22
N LEU A 30 -19.17 -9.33 12.56
CA LEU A 30 -20.22 -10.31 12.68
C LEU A 30 -20.26 -10.66 14.18
N LYS A 31 -21.42 -10.62 14.81
CA LYS A 31 -21.63 -11.33 16.05
C LYS A 31 -21.40 -12.82 15.73
N VAL A 32 -20.14 -13.22 15.70
CA VAL A 32 -19.74 -14.61 15.51
C VAL A 32 -20.13 -15.31 16.79
N ILE A 33 -21.34 -15.83 16.80
CA ILE A 33 -21.69 -16.93 17.68
C ILE A 33 -20.58 -17.95 17.46
N LYS A 34 -19.93 -18.40 18.53
CA LYS A 34 -18.85 -19.39 18.61
C LYS A 34 -19.06 -20.55 17.61
N SER A 35 -18.80 -20.35 16.35
CA SER A 35 -18.89 -21.38 15.33
C SER A 35 -17.57 -21.46 14.62
N LYS A 36 -17.06 -22.68 14.57
CA LYS A 36 -15.93 -23.20 13.79
C LYS A 36 -15.27 -22.16 12.88
N GLU A 37 -13.97 -22.05 13.01
CA GLU A 37 -13.05 -21.22 12.22
C GLU A 37 -13.55 -21.03 10.77
N GLN A 38 -14.05 -19.84 10.46
CA GLN A 38 -14.62 -19.55 9.13
C GLN A 38 -13.49 -19.41 8.12
N ILE A 39 -13.57 -20.17 7.04
CA ILE A 39 -12.58 -20.15 5.95
C ILE A 39 -12.89 -18.98 5.02
N ILE A 40 -11.84 -18.25 4.65
CA ILE A 40 -11.86 -17.19 3.65
C ILE A 40 -11.20 -17.73 2.38
N GLU A 41 -11.98 -17.79 1.31
CA GLU A 41 -11.50 -18.15 -0.02
C GLU A 41 -10.81 -16.96 -0.68
N ILE A 42 -9.71 -17.22 -1.39
CA ILE A 42 -8.95 -16.21 -2.13
C ILE A 42 -9.11 -16.45 -3.63
N PHE A 43 -9.45 -15.39 -4.35
CA PHE A 43 -9.52 -15.36 -5.81
C PHE A 43 -8.55 -14.30 -6.33
N VAL A 44 -7.81 -14.64 -7.38
CA VAL A 44 -6.92 -13.72 -8.09
C VAL A 44 -7.34 -13.69 -9.56
N ASN A 45 -7.53 -12.48 -10.11
CA ASN A 45 -7.99 -12.28 -11.48
C ASN A 45 -9.21 -13.15 -11.83
N SER A 46 -10.18 -13.17 -10.91
CA SER A 46 -11.42 -13.96 -10.97
C SER A 46 -11.26 -15.49 -10.92
N LYS A 47 -10.04 -16.00 -10.70
CA LYS A 47 -9.77 -17.44 -10.54
C LYS A 47 -9.60 -17.79 -9.08
N LYS A 48 -10.30 -18.86 -8.63
CA LYS A 48 -10.12 -19.39 -7.27
C LYS A 48 -8.72 -19.95 -7.11
N THR A 49 -8.06 -19.59 -6.02
CA THR A 49 -6.75 -20.14 -5.65
C THR A 49 -6.90 -21.29 -4.65
N PRO A 50 -5.91 -22.19 -4.51
CA PRO A 50 -5.93 -23.24 -3.50
C PRO A 50 -5.68 -22.73 -2.08
N ILE A 51 -5.27 -21.45 -1.94
CA ILE A 51 -4.89 -20.85 -0.66
C ILE A 51 -6.12 -20.27 0.03
N THR A 52 -6.17 -20.42 1.33
CA THR A 52 -7.24 -19.90 2.16
C THR A 52 -6.69 -19.21 3.39
N MET A 53 -7.49 -18.33 4.00
CA MET A 53 -7.24 -17.74 5.31
C MET A 53 -8.34 -18.18 6.29
N GLN A 54 -8.09 -18.02 7.58
CA GLN A 54 -9.08 -18.23 8.62
C GLN A 54 -9.47 -16.93 9.28
N LEU A 55 -10.76 -16.78 9.61
CA LEU A 55 -11.29 -15.60 10.26
C LEU A 55 -11.20 -15.74 11.78
N SER A 56 -10.66 -14.71 12.44
CA SER A 56 -10.66 -14.61 13.90
C SER A 56 -12.01 -14.14 14.44
N SER A 57 -12.20 -14.28 15.74
CA SER A 57 -13.36 -13.70 16.45
C SER A 57 -13.38 -12.17 16.41
N SER A 58 -12.24 -11.51 16.18
CA SER A 58 -12.13 -10.06 15.99
C SER A 58 -12.49 -9.59 14.57
N GLY A 59 -12.67 -10.53 13.62
CA GLY A 59 -12.95 -10.26 12.22
C GLY A 59 -11.73 -10.15 11.34
N ASP A 60 -10.52 -10.33 11.85
CA ASP A 60 -9.30 -10.33 11.06
C ASP A 60 -9.05 -11.72 10.46
N ALA A 61 -8.63 -11.76 9.20
CA ALA A 61 -8.25 -12.99 8.52
C ALA A 61 -6.72 -13.22 8.62
N TYR A 62 -6.30 -14.47 8.75
CA TYR A 62 -4.90 -14.87 8.88
C TYR A 62 -4.65 -16.25 8.27
N PHE A 63 -3.41 -16.49 7.86
CA PHE A 63 -2.92 -17.83 7.47
C PHE A 63 -2.61 -18.66 8.71
N ILE A 64 -2.78 -19.99 8.61
CA ILE A 64 -2.42 -20.93 9.66
C ILE A 64 -1.29 -21.80 9.18
N TYR A 65 -0.31 -21.97 10.05
CA TYR A 65 0.83 -22.87 9.86
C TYR A 65 0.93 -23.84 11.03
N ASP A 66 1.26 -25.09 10.71
CA ASP A 66 1.62 -26.06 11.74
C ASP A 66 3.05 -25.76 12.21
N GLU A 67 3.22 -25.46 13.49
CA GLU A 67 4.54 -25.31 14.08
C GLU A 67 5.11 -26.71 14.31
N LEU A 68 6.21 -27.06 13.63
CA LEU A 68 6.95 -28.29 13.87
C LEU A 68 7.51 -28.25 15.30
N SER A 69 6.73 -28.68 16.29
CA SER A 69 7.21 -28.90 17.64
C SER A 69 7.59 -30.36 17.80
N ASN A 70 8.76 -30.62 18.39
CA ASN A 70 9.22 -31.98 18.73
C ASN A 70 8.34 -32.67 19.81
N ASN A 71 7.27 -32.03 20.25
CA ASN A 71 6.28 -32.54 21.19
C ASN A 71 4.93 -32.71 20.49
N ALA A 72 4.19 -33.76 20.82
CA ALA A 72 2.93 -34.20 20.21
C ALA A 72 1.77 -33.16 20.17
N ASP A 73 1.94 -31.97 20.74
CA ASP A 73 1.00 -30.84 20.64
C ASP A 73 1.46 -29.88 19.55
N SER A 74 0.99 -30.07 18.31
CA SER A 74 1.20 -29.11 17.22
C SER A 74 0.47 -27.80 17.53
N LYS A 75 1.22 -26.76 17.92
CA LYS A 75 0.67 -25.40 18.06
C LYS A 75 0.51 -24.78 16.68
N LYS A 76 -0.71 -24.35 16.36
CA LYS A 76 -1.01 -23.63 15.13
C LYS A 76 -0.56 -22.16 15.27
N LYS A 77 0.34 -21.72 14.40
CA LYS A 77 0.81 -20.33 14.32
C LYS A 77 -0.05 -19.54 13.35
N LYS A 78 -0.51 -18.36 13.79
CA LYS A 78 -1.23 -17.39 12.96
C LYS A 78 -0.27 -16.40 12.33
N SER A 79 -0.45 -16.08 11.04
CA SER A 79 0.36 -15.11 10.33
C SER A 79 -0.49 -14.31 9.35
N PHE A 80 -0.12 -13.04 9.14
CA PHE A 80 -0.65 -12.23 8.05
C PHE A 80 0.16 -12.40 6.75
N PHE A 81 1.24 -13.15 6.80
CA PHE A 81 2.15 -13.37 5.67
C PHE A 81 2.03 -14.80 5.16
N PRO A 82 1.72 -14.99 3.86
CA PRO A 82 1.84 -16.29 3.22
C PRO A 82 3.30 -16.67 2.99
N THR A 83 3.58 -17.95 2.80
CA THR A 83 4.91 -18.43 2.38
C THR A 83 5.17 -18.12 0.90
N SER A 84 6.46 -18.17 0.47
CA SER A 84 6.81 -18.01 -0.94
C SER A 84 6.07 -19.04 -1.84
N ASP A 85 5.95 -20.28 -1.41
CA ASP A 85 5.26 -21.32 -2.18
C ASP A 85 3.75 -21.06 -2.27
N GLN A 86 3.14 -20.50 -1.23
CA GLN A 86 1.75 -20.05 -1.29
C GLN A 86 1.59 -18.86 -2.24
N LEU A 87 2.53 -17.90 -2.23
CA LEU A 87 2.52 -16.77 -3.17
C LEU A 87 2.62 -17.23 -4.63
N LYS A 88 3.46 -18.23 -4.93
CA LYS A 88 3.54 -18.82 -6.26
C LYS A 88 2.23 -19.42 -6.72
N GLN A 89 1.47 -20.06 -5.82
CA GLN A 89 0.16 -20.63 -6.13
C GLN A 89 -0.93 -19.59 -6.42
N LEU A 90 -0.70 -18.29 -6.15
CA LEU A 90 -1.59 -17.22 -6.56
C LEU A 90 -1.56 -16.96 -8.07
N ASN A 91 -0.53 -17.43 -8.79
CA ASN A 91 -0.34 -17.24 -10.24
C ASN A 91 -0.51 -15.77 -10.66
N LEU A 92 0.27 -14.89 -10.01
CA LEU A 92 0.24 -13.45 -10.27
C LEU A 92 0.86 -13.11 -11.62
N ASN A 93 0.24 -12.20 -12.35
CA ASN A 93 0.88 -11.51 -13.47
C ASN A 93 1.81 -10.41 -12.94
N GLN A 94 2.86 -10.07 -13.67
CA GLN A 94 3.69 -8.92 -13.36
C GLN A 94 2.85 -7.63 -13.34
N GLY A 95 3.08 -6.79 -12.34
CA GLY A 95 2.31 -5.58 -12.12
C GLY A 95 1.02 -5.81 -11.33
N HIS A 96 -0.06 -5.20 -11.75
CA HIS A 96 -1.35 -5.20 -11.06
C HIS A 96 -2.16 -6.48 -11.29
N ASN A 97 -2.74 -7.01 -10.21
CA ASN A 97 -3.72 -8.10 -10.22
C ASN A 97 -4.89 -7.73 -9.30
N GLU A 98 -6.10 -8.15 -9.65
CA GLU A 98 -7.25 -8.08 -8.75
C GLU A 98 -7.21 -9.24 -7.76
N ILE A 99 -7.43 -8.98 -6.46
CA ILE A 99 -7.59 -10.01 -5.44
C ILE A 99 -8.92 -9.85 -4.71
N CYS A 100 -9.63 -10.96 -4.52
CA CYS A 100 -10.90 -10.99 -3.80
C CYS A 100 -10.83 -11.99 -2.65
N PHE A 101 -11.36 -11.59 -1.50
CA PHE A 101 -11.51 -12.40 -0.31
C PHE A 101 -12.99 -12.67 -0.07
N ILE A 102 -13.39 -13.94 -0.06
CA ILE A 102 -14.79 -14.34 0.05
C ILE A 102 -14.99 -15.14 1.33
N SER A 103 -15.87 -14.63 2.17
CA SER A 103 -16.37 -15.28 3.37
C SER A 103 -17.78 -15.81 3.11
N ARG A 104 -18.01 -17.10 3.38
CA ARG A 104 -19.33 -17.73 3.25
C ARG A 104 -19.82 -18.17 4.61
N SER A 105 -20.90 -17.58 5.06
CA SER A 105 -21.52 -17.91 6.36
C SER A 105 -22.98 -18.25 6.17
N SER A 106 -23.48 -19.25 6.86
CA SER A 106 -24.89 -19.61 6.89
C SER A 106 -25.76 -18.52 7.53
N ILE A 107 -25.17 -17.66 8.36
CA ILE A 107 -25.90 -16.61 9.10
C ILE A 107 -25.82 -15.27 8.39
N SER A 108 -24.63 -14.88 7.92
CA SER A 108 -24.37 -13.57 7.30
C SER A 108 -24.32 -13.59 5.77
N GLY A 109 -24.53 -14.76 5.17
CA GLY A 109 -24.46 -14.91 3.72
C GLY A 109 -23.04 -14.84 3.17
N ILE A 110 -22.93 -14.41 1.91
CA ILE A 110 -21.65 -14.24 1.21
C ILE A 110 -21.20 -12.79 1.37
N GLN A 111 -19.98 -12.61 1.87
CA GLN A 111 -19.32 -11.32 1.94
C GLN A 111 -18.07 -11.35 1.07
N THR A 112 -17.86 -10.32 0.25
CA THR A 112 -16.72 -10.19 -0.65
C THR A 112 -15.99 -8.89 -0.38
N LEU A 113 -14.69 -8.99 -0.19
CA LEU A 113 -13.78 -7.83 -0.12
C LEU A 113 -12.84 -7.86 -1.31
N LYS A 114 -12.74 -6.74 -2.01
CA LYS A 114 -11.86 -6.57 -3.16
C LYS A 114 -10.67 -5.72 -2.79
N SER A 115 -9.51 -6.07 -3.34
CA SER A 115 -8.26 -5.36 -3.18
C SER A 115 -7.40 -5.54 -4.43
N SER A 116 -6.23 -4.90 -4.44
CA SER A 116 -5.21 -5.11 -5.46
C SER A 116 -4.01 -5.82 -4.87
N ILE A 117 -3.37 -6.67 -5.67
CA ILE A 117 -2.10 -7.29 -5.36
C ILE A 117 -1.13 -7.01 -6.50
N TYR A 118 0.03 -6.50 -6.18
CA TYR A 118 1.03 -6.09 -7.17
C TYR A 118 2.24 -7.00 -7.06
N LEU A 119 2.67 -7.56 -8.20
CA LEU A 119 3.93 -8.30 -8.30
C LEU A 119 4.97 -7.40 -8.99
N TRP A 120 6.06 -7.08 -8.28
CA TRP A 120 7.15 -6.26 -8.81
C TRP A 120 8.49 -6.98 -8.65
N PRO A 121 9.41 -6.81 -9.59
CA PRO A 121 10.77 -7.31 -9.45
C PRO A 121 11.54 -6.53 -8.37
N SER A 122 12.52 -7.15 -7.74
CA SER A 122 13.35 -6.52 -6.71
C SER A 122 14.28 -5.41 -7.23
N SER A 123 14.40 -5.24 -8.54
CA SER A 123 15.07 -4.10 -9.17
C SER A 123 14.21 -2.82 -9.17
N SER A 124 12.91 -2.90 -8.80
CA SER A 124 12.00 -1.77 -8.83
C SER A 124 12.45 -0.63 -7.94
N LYS A 125 12.38 0.60 -8.47
CA LYS A 125 12.54 1.85 -7.71
C LYS A 125 11.17 2.44 -7.41
N ILE A 126 10.96 2.78 -6.14
CA ILE A 126 9.65 3.18 -5.61
C ILE A 126 9.67 4.66 -5.24
N VAL A 127 8.63 5.36 -5.63
CA VAL A 127 8.30 6.70 -5.16
C VAL A 127 7.10 6.61 -4.23
N ILE A 128 7.24 7.15 -3.04
CA ILE A 128 6.23 7.14 -1.99
C ILE A 128 5.43 8.43 -2.06
N SER A 129 4.12 8.35 -1.97
CA SER A 129 3.27 9.52 -1.76
C SER A 129 2.32 9.32 -0.59
N ASP A 130 2.31 10.26 0.33
CA ASP A 130 1.18 10.44 1.24
C ASP A 130 -0.05 10.87 0.44
N VAL A 131 -1.26 10.60 0.96
CA VAL A 131 -2.51 10.96 0.28
C VAL A 131 -3.08 12.25 0.83
N ASP A 132 -3.32 12.29 2.15
CA ASP A 132 -4.05 13.37 2.81
C ASP A 132 -3.16 14.59 3.02
N GLY A 133 -3.50 15.70 2.35
CA GLY A 133 -2.69 16.92 2.36
C GLY A 133 -1.51 16.93 1.37
N THR A 134 -1.29 15.82 0.63
CA THR A 134 -0.21 15.67 -0.35
C THR A 134 -0.74 15.52 -1.77
N ILE A 135 -1.66 14.59 -2.00
CA ILE A 135 -2.45 14.50 -3.24
C ILE A 135 -3.64 15.44 -3.11
N THR A 136 -4.31 15.41 -1.96
CA THR A 136 -5.42 16.30 -1.62
C THR A 136 -4.91 17.55 -0.89
N ARG A 137 -5.63 18.67 -0.99
CA ARG A 137 -5.28 19.95 -0.33
C ARG A 137 -5.57 19.98 1.16
N SER A 138 -6.25 18.96 1.71
CA SER A 138 -6.70 18.97 3.11
C SER A 138 -6.54 17.62 3.77
N ASP A 139 -6.11 17.63 5.02
CA ASP A 139 -6.06 16.46 5.91
C ASP A 139 -7.46 16.05 6.44
N VAL A 140 -8.49 16.89 6.28
CA VAL A 140 -9.80 16.76 6.94
C VAL A 140 -10.74 15.75 6.27
N LEU A 141 -10.27 15.00 5.28
CA LEU A 141 -11.09 14.17 4.39
C LEU A 141 -11.69 12.90 5.02
N GLY A 142 -11.45 12.62 6.29
CA GLY A 142 -12.02 11.43 6.95
C GLY A 142 -13.54 11.37 6.99
N GLN A 143 -14.26 12.46 6.77
CA GLN A 143 -15.72 12.52 6.90
C GLN A 143 -16.48 13.03 5.66
N VAL A 144 -15.80 13.57 4.62
CA VAL A 144 -16.46 14.37 3.57
C VAL A 144 -16.16 13.89 2.14
N LEU A 145 -15.55 12.72 1.95
CA LEU A 145 -15.20 12.16 0.62
C LEU A 145 -16.34 12.16 -0.44
N PRO A 146 -17.62 11.93 -0.10
CA PRO A 146 -18.67 11.88 -1.10
C PRO A 146 -18.99 13.23 -1.77
N PHE A 147 -18.55 14.35 -1.19
CA PHE A 147 -18.94 15.70 -1.61
C PHE A 147 -17.80 16.52 -2.24
N LEU A 148 -16.61 15.92 -2.40
CA LEU A 148 -15.43 16.64 -2.87
C LEU A 148 -15.32 16.55 -4.38
N GLY A 149 -15.57 17.68 -5.05
CA GLY A 149 -15.29 17.86 -6.47
C GLY A 149 -13.79 17.92 -6.77
N ARG A 150 -13.42 18.13 -8.05
CA ARG A 150 -12.04 18.20 -8.56
C ARG A 150 -11.15 19.25 -7.86
N ASP A 151 -11.72 20.24 -7.19
CA ASP A 151 -11.02 21.39 -6.62
C ASP A 151 -10.21 21.08 -5.33
N TRP A 152 -10.26 19.86 -4.83
CA TRP A 152 -9.61 19.45 -3.58
C TRP A 152 -8.27 18.76 -3.75
N THR A 153 -7.77 18.65 -4.97
CA THR A 153 -6.43 18.11 -5.25
C THR A 153 -5.44 19.22 -5.55
N HIS A 154 -4.18 18.99 -5.23
CA HIS A 154 -3.11 19.90 -5.63
C HIS A 154 -2.94 19.88 -7.15
N ASP A 155 -2.81 21.05 -7.78
CA ASP A 155 -2.66 21.19 -9.22
C ASP A 155 -1.38 20.51 -9.70
N GLY A 156 -1.47 19.78 -10.82
CA GLY A 156 -0.34 19.12 -11.48
C GLY A 156 0.11 17.81 -10.83
N VAL A 157 -0.58 17.33 -9.78
CA VAL A 157 -0.18 16.07 -9.12
C VAL A 157 -0.30 14.86 -10.05
N THR A 158 -1.37 14.78 -10.85
CA THR A 158 -1.59 13.66 -11.78
C THR A 158 -0.60 13.68 -12.93
N ASP A 159 -0.26 14.87 -13.47
CA ASP A 159 0.75 15.02 -14.52
C ASP A 159 2.13 14.58 -14.01
N LEU A 160 2.56 15.10 -12.87
CA LEU A 160 3.85 14.75 -12.28
C LEU A 160 3.95 13.23 -12.04
N PHE A 161 2.94 12.63 -11.41
CA PHE A 161 3.00 11.20 -11.07
C PHE A 161 2.91 10.31 -12.32
N THR A 162 2.17 10.76 -13.34
CA THR A 162 2.15 10.10 -14.66
C THR A 162 3.54 10.12 -15.31
N LYS A 163 4.25 11.25 -15.26
CA LYS A 163 5.62 11.35 -15.78
C LYS A 163 6.59 10.48 -14.97
N ILE A 164 6.53 10.52 -13.64
CA ILE A 164 7.34 9.65 -12.77
C ILE A 164 7.14 8.17 -13.14
N LYS A 165 5.88 7.74 -13.35
CA LYS A 165 5.59 6.38 -13.81
C LYS A 165 6.16 6.09 -15.19
N LYS A 166 6.08 7.04 -16.13
CA LYS A 166 6.66 6.90 -17.49
C LYS A 166 8.19 6.75 -17.45
N GLN A 167 8.86 7.34 -16.47
CA GLN A 167 10.30 7.16 -16.22
C GLN A 167 10.66 5.79 -15.62
N GLY A 168 9.67 4.91 -15.39
CA GLY A 168 9.88 3.54 -14.91
C GLY A 168 9.70 3.34 -13.40
N TYR A 169 9.51 4.40 -12.63
CA TYR A 169 9.30 4.30 -11.18
C TYR A 169 7.95 3.70 -10.84
N LYS A 170 7.90 2.95 -9.75
CA LYS A 170 6.67 2.41 -9.15
C LYS A 170 6.16 3.38 -8.09
N LEU A 171 4.85 3.59 -8.04
CA LEU A 171 4.22 4.48 -7.06
C LEU A 171 3.56 3.65 -5.96
N ILE A 172 3.74 4.06 -4.70
CA ILE A 172 2.96 3.57 -3.57
C ILE A 172 2.29 4.75 -2.86
N TYR A 173 1.10 4.51 -2.36
CA TYR A 173 0.30 5.51 -1.66
C TYR A 173 0.16 5.12 -0.20
N LEU A 174 0.33 6.10 0.69
CA LEU A 174 0.18 5.94 2.13
C LEU A 174 -0.93 6.82 2.65
N THR A 175 -1.71 6.31 3.59
CA THR A 175 -2.68 7.12 4.33
C THR A 175 -2.83 6.59 5.76
N ALA A 176 -3.07 7.49 6.70
CA ALA A 176 -3.41 7.13 8.08
C ALA A 176 -4.86 6.68 8.26
N ARG A 177 -5.67 6.67 7.19
CA ARG A 177 -7.06 6.21 7.24
C ARG A 177 -7.14 4.74 7.62
N ALA A 178 -8.21 4.39 8.33
CA ALA A 178 -8.47 3.02 8.73
C ALA A 178 -8.81 2.13 7.55
N ILE A 179 -8.44 0.85 7.62
CA ILE A 179 -8.68 -0.17 6.57
C ILE A 179 -10.17 -0.27 6.17
N GLY A 180 -11.10 0.00 7.09
CA GLY A 180 -12.53 0.04 6.80
C GLY A 180 -12.96 1.14 5.82
N GLN A 181 -12.07 2.10 5.50
CA GLN A 181 -12.28 3.16 4.51
C GLN A 181 -11.61 2.84 3.15
N SER A 182 -11.00 1.63 3.01
CA SER A 182 -10.18 1.27 1.85
C SER A 182 -10.94 1.42 0.52
N SER A 183 -12.14 0.88 0.43
CA SER A 183 -12.95 0.93 -0.80
C SER A 183 -13.25 2.37 -1.25
N MET A 184 -13.61 3.25 -0.30
CA MET A 184 -13.89 4.66 -0.61
C MET A 184 -12.62 5.40 -1.04
N THR A 185 -11.51 5.18 -0.34
CA THR A 185 -10.24 5.85 -0.64
C THR A 185 -9.69 5.41 -2.00
N LYS A 186 -9.72 4.12 -2.32
CA LYS A 186 -9.34 3.60 -3.65
C LYS A 186 -10.20 4.20 -4.76
N LYS A 187 -11.53 4.12 -4.62
CA LYS A 187 -12.44 4.70 -5.60
C LYS A 187 -12.17 6.18 -5.84
N TYR A 188 -11.85 6.92 -4.79
CA TYR A 188 -11.47 8.33 -4.92
C TYR A 188 -10.19 8.49 -5.74
N LEU A 189 -9.10 7.77 -5.39
CA LEU A 189 -7.83 7.85 -6.13
C LEU A 189 -7.98 7.43 -7.59
N ASP A 190 -8.75 6.38 -7.88
CA ASP A 190 -9.01 5.88 -9.23
C ASP A 190 -9.80 6.88 -10.11
N THR A 191 -10.54 7.80 -9.48
CA THR A 191 -11.33 8.84 -10.18
C THR A 191 -10.61 10.17 -10.30
N LEU A 192 -9.38 10.29 -9.79
CA LEU A 192 -8.60 11.52 -9.88
C LEU A 192 -8.07 11.74 -11.29
N ILE A 193 -8.64 12.72 -11.97
CA ILE A 193 -8.25 13.13 -13.32
C ILE A 193 -8.00 14.64 -13.32
N GLN A 194 -6.84 15.07 -13.80
CA GLN A 194 -6.50 16.46 -14.07
C GLN A 194 -5.92 16.56 -15.48
N GLU A 195 -6.41 17.48 -16.30
CA GLU A 195 -5.88 17.76 -17.65
C GLU A 195 -5.65 16.45 -18.46
N GLU A 196 -6.62 15.54 -18.50
CA GLU A 196 -6.57 14.22 -19.16
C GLU A 196 -5.63 13.18 -18.50
N ASN A 197 -4.83 13.55 -17.51
CA ASN A 197 -4.00 12.61 -16.76
C ASN A 197 -4.77 12.01 -15.59
N ILE A 198 -4.78 10.67 -15.52
CA ILE A 198 -5.32 9.90 -14.41
C ILE A 198 -4.19 9.65 -13.40
N LEU A 199 -4.51 9.72 -12.11
CA LEU A 199 -3.52 9.34 -11.09
C LEU A 199 -3.05 7.90 -11.34
N PRO A 200 -1.73 7.66 -11.50
CA PRO A 200 -1.23 6.32 -11.79
C PRO A 200 -1.60 5.31 -10.70
N PRO A 201 -2.04 4.09 -11.05
CA PRO A 201 -2.33 3.06 -10.07
C PRO A 201 -1.07 2.61 -9.33
N GLY A 202 -1.24 2.34 -8.05
CA GLY A 202 -0.22 1.79 -7.15
C GLY A 202 -0.86 1.27 -5.87
N PRO A 203 -0.19 0.38 -5.11
CA PRO A 203 -0.74 -0.15 -3.89
C PRO A 203 -0.98 0.96 -2.87
N LEU A 204 -2.17 0.92 -2.26
CA LEU A 204 -2.59 1.81 -1.19
C LEU A 204 -2.38 1.12 0.16
N PHE A 205 -1.47 1.65 0.96
CA PHE A 205 -1.21 1.21 2.32
C PHE A 205 -1.94 2.10 3.32
N MET A 206 -2.65 1.45 4.23
CA MET A 206 -3.56 2.09 5.19
C MET A 206 -3.22 1.66 6.61
N SER A 207 -3.73 2.38 7.59
CA SER A 207 -3.54 1.95 8.97
C SER A 207 -4.40 0.72 9.27
N PRO A 208 -3.79 -0.41 9.71
CA PRO A 208 -4.55 -1.52 10.23
C PRO A 208 -5.26 -1.10 11.52
N ASP A 209 -6.57 -1.38 11.64
CA ASP A 209 -7.38 -1.02 12.80
C ASP A 209 -6.82 -1.55 14.14
N GLY A 210 -6.05 -2.66 14.11
CA GLY A 210 -5.41 -3.25 15.28
C GLY A 210 -4.33 -2.37 15.93
N ILE A 211 -3.68 -1.50 15.16
CA ILE A 211 -2.67 -0.57 15.68
C ILE A 211 -3.36 0.60 16.42
N PHE A 212 -4.56 1.00 15.98
CA PHE A 212 -5.33 2.04 16.68
C PHE A 212 -5.82 1.62 18.07
N THR A 213 -5.96 0.33 18.32
CA THR A 213 -6.36 -0.17 19.65
C THR A 213 -5.20 -0.20 20.66
N SER A 214 -3.97 -0.35 20.20
CA SER A 214 -2.76 -0.39 21.04
C SER A 214 -2.11 0.98 21.24
N LEU A 215 -2.18 1.86 20.25
CA LEU A 215 -1.77 3.24 20.34
C LEU A 215 -3.02 4.12 20.42
N LYS A 216 -3.14 4.90 21.49
CA LYS A 216 -4.26 5.85 21.61
C LYS A 216 -4.32 6.70 20.35
N ARG A 217 -5.51 6.81 19.73
CA ARG A 217 -5.76 7.58 18.49
C ARG A 217 -5.10 8.97 18.51
N GLU A 218 -5.11 9.62 19.68
CA GLU A 218 -4.48 10.91 19.92
C GLU A 218 -2.95 10.90 19.70
N VAL A 219 -2.26 9.80 19.99
CA VAL A 219 -0.81 9.66 19.76
C VAL A 219 -0.50 9.55 18.27
N ILE A 220 -1.35 8.84 17.52
CA ILE A 220 -1.19 8.65 16.07
C ILE A 220 -1.46 9.97 15.33
N GLU A 221 -2.48 10.71 15.72
CA GLU A 221 -2.81 12.02 15.14
C GLU A 221 -1.67 13.04 15.36
N LYS A 222 -0.98 12.96 16.49
CA LYS A 222 0.17 13.83 16.81
C LYS A 222 1.52 13.34 16.28
N LYS A 223 1.67 12.02 16.02
CA LYS A 223 2.93 11.40 15.58
C LYS A 223 2.70 10.38 14.45
N PRO A 224 2.23 10.79 13.27
CA PRO A 224 1.90 9.87 12.17
C PRO A 224 3.11 9.08 11.64
N HIS A 225 4.35 9.55 11.86
CA HIS A 225 5.56 8.79 11.51
C HIS A 225 5.69 7.46 12.27
N LEU A 226 5.07 7.34 13.46
CA LEU A 226 5.04 6.08 14.21
C LEU A 226 4.27 4.96 13.51
N LEU A 227 3.41 5.31 12.53
CA LEU A 227 2.74 4.34 11.66
C LEU A 227 3.48 4.14 10.34
N LYS A 228 3.98 5.22 9.75
CA LYS A 228 4.61 5.18 8.43
C LYS A 228 5.94 4.41 8.45
N ILE A 229 6.76 4.61 9.48
CA ILE A 229 8.06 3.93 9.59
C ILE A 229 7.93 2.40 9.62
N PRO A 230 7.14 1.77 10.53
CA PRO A 230 6.99 0.32 10.54
C PRO A 230 6.47 -0.24 9.21
N MET A 231 5.46 0.41 8.62
CA MET A 231 4.86 -0.01 7.35
C MET A 231 5.87 0.04 6.20
N LEU A 232 6.58 1.15 6.06
CA LEU A 232 7.61 1.30 5.03
C LEU A 232 8.83 0.40 5.28
N THR A 233 9.17 0.13 6.53
CA THR A 233 10.20 -0.85 6.89
C THR A 233 9.78 -2.26 6.49
N GLU A 234 8.50 -2.63 6.70
CA GLU A 234 7.96 -3.90 6.21
C GLU A 234 8.15 -4.01 4.70
N ILE A 235 7.80 -2.96 3.94
CA ILE A 235 7.97 -2.94 2.47
C ILE A 235 9.45 -3.04 2.08
N LYS A 236 10.35 -2.30 2.75
CA LYS A 236 11.80 -2.38 2.50
C LYS A 236 12.33 -3.80 2.69
N ASN A 237 11.87 -4.50 3.71
CA ASN A 237 12.30 -5.87 4.05
C ASN A 237 11.80 -6.95 3.06
N LEU A 238 10.93 -6.60 2.11
CA LEU A 238 10.57 -7.48 1.00
C LEU A 238 11.71 -7.62 -0.02
N PHE A 239 12.54 -6.60 -0.13
CA PHE A 239 13.67 -6.55 -1.06
C PHE A 239 14.86 -7.32 -0.51
N PRO A 240 15.77 -7.80 -1.38
CA PRO A 240 17.02 -8.40 -0.95
C PRO A 240 17.85 -7.46 -0.07
N GLU A 241 18.67 -8.04 0.77
CA GLU A 241 19.59 -7.28 1.62
C GLU A 241 20.51 -6.38 0.77
N GLY A 242 20.71 -5.14 1.23
CA GLY A 242 21.52 -4.13 0.52
C GLY A 242 20.78 -3.39 -0.59
N VAL A 243 19.55 -3.79 -0.96
CA VAL A 243 18.75 -3.05 -1.93
C VAL A 243 18.02 -1.90 -1.25
N GLU A 244 18.22 -0.68 -1.77
CA GLU A 244 17.47 0.51 -1.39
C GLU A 244 16.36 0.77 -2.43
N PRO A 245 15.12 0.34 -2.14
CA PRO A 245 14.03 0.43 -3.13
C PRO A 245 13.46 1.84 -3.24
N PHE A 246 13.51 2.65 -2.18
CA PHE A 246 12.87 3.94 -2.13
C PHE A 246 13.73 5.02 -2.77
N TYR A 247 13.22 5.64 -3.84
CA TYR A 247 13.91 6.69 -4.57
C TYR A 247 13.54 8.08 -4.06
N ALA A 248 12.23 8.35 -3.90
CA ALA A 248 11.73 9.65 -3.47
C ALA A 248 10.49 9.52 -2.59
N GLY A 249 10.17 10.58 -1.83
CA GLY A 249 8.98 10.66 -1.00
C GLY A 249 8.31 12.02 -1.06
N PHE A 250 6.98 12.00 -1.26
CA PHE A 250 6.10 13.18 -1.22
C PHE A 250 5.25 13.13 0.04
N GLY A 251 5.21 14.24 0.77
CA GLY A 251 4.44 14.40 2.00
C GLY A 251 4.01 15.84 2.22
N ASN A 252 3.27 16.12 3.28
CA ASN A 252 2.82 17.45 3.64
C ASN A 252 3.27 17.89 5.04
N ARG A 253 3.90 16.98 5.80
CA ARG A 253 4.32 17.24 7.19
C ARG A 253 5.78 16.90 7.40
N GLU A 254 6.40 17.56 8.37
CA GLU A 254 7.74 17.23 8.82
C GLU A 254 7.87 15.77 9.28
N THR A 255 6.78 15.18 9.80
CA THR A 255 6.73 13.77 10.19
C THR A 255 6.89 12.82 8.99
N ASP A 256 6.51 13.22 7.78
CA ASP A 256 6.76 12.47 6.55
C ASP A 256 8.24 12.50 6.20
N ALA A 257 8.84 13.69 6.27
CA ALA A 257 10.28 13.84 6.05
C ALA A 257 11.11 13.00 7.03
N ILE A 258 10.70 12.94 8.32
CA ILE A 258 11.34 12.08 9.33
C ILE A 258 11.26 10.62 8.91
N ALA A 259 10.07 10.15 8.48
CA ALA A 259 9.89 8.76 8.05
C ALA A 259 10.73 8.43 6.80
N TYR A 260 10.76 9.32 5.81
CA TYR A 260 11.51 9.11 4.57
C TYR A 260 13.02 9.12 4.80
N ARG A 261 13.53 10.02 5.65
CA ARG A 261 14.94 10.04 6.06
C ARG A 261 15.35 8.78 6.82
N TYR A 262 14.48 8.28 7.70
CA TYR A 262 14.70 7.02 8.41
C TYR A 262 14.94 5.84 7.45
N LEU A 263 14.34 5.91 6.27
CA LEU A 263 14.43 4.89 5.21
C LEU A 263 15.55 5.18 4.20
N ASN A 264 16.47 6.07 4.52
CA ASN A 264 17.61 6.46 3.70
C ASN A 264 17.26 7.18 2.40
N ILE A 265 16.06 7.78 2.27
CA ILE A 265 15.76 8.64 1.12
C ILE A 265 16.59 9.93 1.25
N PRO A 266 17.42 10.28 0.24
CA PRO A 266 18.24 11.49 0.30
C PRO A 266 17.38 12.75 0.37
N LEU A 267 17.85 13.78 1.08
CA LEU A 267 17.07 15.01 1.32
C LEU A 267 16.54 15.65 0.03
N ASN A 268 17.35 15.68 -1.00
CA ASN A 268 16.99 16.25 -2.30
C ASN A 268 15.93 15.45 -3.07
N TYR A 269 15.49 14.29 -2.55
CA TYR A 269 14.37 13.48 -3.08
C TYR A 269 13.18 13.40 -2.12
N ILE A 270 13.16 14.29 -1.12
CA ILE A 270 12.01 14.45 -0.21
C ILE A 270 11.32 15.78 -0.53
N PHE A 271 10.03 15.70 -0.83
CA PHE A 271 9.21 16.83 -1.26
C PHE A 271 8.08 17.05 -0.26
N LEU A 272 8.00 18.24 0.33
CA LEU A 272 6.93 18.62 1.24
C LEU A 272 6.05 19.69 0.59
N ILE A 273 4.77 19.40 0.44
CA ILE A 273 3.77 20.32 -0.10
C ILE A 273 2.99 20.98 1.04
N ASP A 274 2.74 22.29 0.91
CA ASP A 274 1.91 23.02 1.85
C ASP A 274 0.48 23.23 1.31
N THR A 275 -0.41 23.72 2.16
CA THR A 275 -1.83 23.96 1.83
C THR A 275 -2.03 24.97 0.71
N SER A 276 -1.02 25.77 0.37
CA SER A 276 -1.03 26.72 -0.77
C SER A 276 -0.50 26.09 -2.05
N SER A 277 -0.32 24.76 -2.10
CA SER A 277 0.23 24.00 -3.22
C SER A 277 1.69 24.34 -3.55
N LYS A 278 2.43 24.86 -2.57
CA LYS A 278 3.86 25.09 -2.71
C LYS A 278 4.65 23.89 -2.22
N VAL A 279 5.59 23.44 -3.02
CA VAL A 279 6.43 22.27 -2.75
C VAL A 279 7.83 22.72 -2.36
N LEU A 280 8.30 22.30 -1.21
CA LEU A 280 9.68 22.43 -0.77
C LEU A 280 10.41 21.12 -1.04
N ARG A 281 11.42 21.15 -1.89
CA ARG A 281 12.40 20.08 -2.03
C ARG A 281 13.42 20.27 -0.91
N LEU A 282 13.56 19.27 -0.04
CA LEU A 282 14.47 19.42 1.11
C LEU A 282 15.91 19.62 0.64
N GLY A 283 16.63 20.53 1.31
CA GLY A 283 17.96 20.97 0.86
C GLY A 283 17.96 22.17 -0.06
N GLU A 284 16.80 22.57 -0.60
CA GLU A 284 16.63 23.80 -1.37
C GLU A 284 15.98 24.92 -0.54
N SER A 285 16.30 26.16 -0.85
CA SER A 285 15.70 27.33 -0.19
C SER A 285 14.44 27.86 -0.88
N LYS A 286 14.23 27.49 -2.15
CA LYS A 286 13.09 27.95 -2.95
C LYS A 286 11.99 26.91 -2.98
N LYS A 287 10.76 27.36 -2.79
CA LYS A 287 9.56 26.53 -3.00
C LYS A 287 9.16 26.62 -4.48
N GLY A 288 8.79 25.51 -5.05
CA GLY A 288 8.17 25.37 -6.37
C GLY A 288 6.74 24.87 -6.28
N SER A 289 6.30 24.16 -7.31
CA SER A 289 5.01 23.46 -7.42
C SER A 289 5.22 22.07 -8.02
N TYR A 290 4.18 21.26 -8.08
CA TYR A 290 4.24 19.99 -8.82
C TYR A 290 4.53 20.18 -10.32
N LYS A 291 4.04 21.30 -10.90
CA LYS A 291 4.33 21.64 -12.30
C LYS A 291 5.82 21.94 -12.51
N ASP A 292 6.45 22.69 -11.61
CA ASP A 292 7.89 22.98 -11.70
C ASP A 292 8.75 21.70 -11.60
N ILE A 293 8.34 20.72 -10.77
CA ILE A 293 9.02 19.41 -10.70
C ILE A 293 8.78 18.62 -11.99
N SER A 294 7.56 18.67 -12.51
CA SER A 294 7.15 17.99 -13.73
C SER A 294 7.92 18.49 -14.96
N GLU A 295 8.25 19.79 -15.02
CA GLU A 295 9.07 20.38 -16.08
C GLU A 295 10.53 19.91 -16.02
N LYS A 296 11.02 19.52 -14.84
CA LYS A 296 12.38 19.02 -14.61
C LYS A 296 12.42 17.51 -14.42
N ILE A 297 11.46 16.79 -15.01
CA ILE A 297 11.28 15.36 -14.73
C ILE A 297 12.54 14.54 -15.03
N ASP A 298 13.19 14.79 -16.16
CA ASP A 298 14.38 14.03 -16.58
C ASP A 298 15.60 14.28 -15.68
N GLU A 299 15.68 15.48 -15.08
CA GLU A 299 16.74 15.83 -14.12
C GLU A 299 16.51 15.16 -12.76
N ILE A 300 15.26 15.20 -12.26
CA ILE A 300 14.93 14.76 -10.90
C ILE A 300 14.63 13.27 -10.87
N PHE A 301 13.99 12.75 -11.90
CA PHE A 301 13.60 11.36 -12.06
C PHE A 301 14.11 10.82 -13.40
N PRO A 302 15.41 10.61 -13.57
CA PRO A 302 15.97 10.06 -14.82
C PRO A 302 15.31 8.72 -15.16
N ALA A 303 15.16 8.44 -16.44
CA ALA A 303 14.55 7.21 -16.90
C ALA A 303 15.32 5.99 -16.35
N ILE A 304 14.57 5.03 -15.81
CA ILE A 304 15.12 3.75 -15.39
C ILE A 304 15.26 2.88 -16.64
N ASP A 305 16.49 2.48 -16.93
CA ASP A 305 16.76 1.57 -18.03
C ASP A 305 16.20 0.17 -17.71
N ASN A 306 15.15 -0.22 -18.41
CA ASN A 306 14.50 -1.52 -18.24
C ASN A 306 15.14 -2.61 -19.14
N SER A 307 16.31 -2.35 -19.71
CA SER A 307 16.97 -3.29 -20.64
C SER A 307 17.32 -4.64 -20.01
N GLU A 308 17.50 -4.70 -18.70
CA GLU A 308 17.79 -5.98 -17.99
C GLU A 308 16.57 -6.94 -17.89
N ASN A 309 15.35 -6.49 -18.17
CA ASN A 309 14.15 -7.33 -18.09
C ASN A 309 13.81 -8.07 -19.40
N ASN A 310 14.53 -7.81 -20.50
CA ASN A 310 14.26 -8.43 -21.81
C ASN A 310 15.12 -9.68 -22.11
N GLU A 311 16.15 -9.97 -21.32
CA GLU A 311 17.01 -11.14 -21.57
C GLU A 311 16.46 -12.46 -20.98
N ILE A 312 15.35 -12.42 -20.21
CA ILE A 312 14.78 -13.66 -19.62
C ILE A 312 13.65 -14.26 -20.47
N ASN A 313 13.28 -13.61 -21.59
CA ASN A 313 12.20 -14.07 -22.48
C ASN A 313 12.69 -14.44 -23.89
N GLN A 314 13.93 -14.93 -24.04
CA GLN A 314 14.37 -15.62 -25.27
C GLN A 314 14.70 -17.08 -25.03
#